data_ef779d9b6fcbb6a1b063ed40ccd0ac68
#
_entry.id   ef779d9b6fcbb6a1b063ed40ccd0ac68
#
_cell.length_a   1.000
_cell.length_b   1.000
_cell.length_c   1.000
_cell.angle_alpha   90.00
_cell.angle_beta   90.00
_cell.angle_gamma   90.00
#
_symmetry.space_group_name_H-M   'P 1'
#
loop_
_entity.id
_entity.type
_entity.pdbx_description
1 polymer ?
#
loop_
_entity_poly.entity_id
_entity_poly.type
_entity_poly.pdbx_seq_one_letter_code
_entity_poly.pdbx_strand_id
1 'polypeptide(L)'
;MSIKFGANSNKMMSKFLMGLIVSIISLSPSLSLALTTPPRIDQKVECDLLVVGGGLAGSAAAYESLLAGKTVCLTEITDWVGGQISAQGTSALDERPTQRSLLFYPKGYLELRAEIEKKYGMLNPGACWVSEACFMPEAGHEILLKMFKKAEKKGKGKLQWFPNTVIKDMTIVDNQITEAIAIQHISAPGQPPLNTKPLSAIIDDAYEYENSPQLDKTIIRFIPRQKANQGADWYIIEATETGEIIGLTNIPHQLGIDSRSPQEPTASSITKDPYCTQGFTYTFAMEATKNPQIHEKPPFYEQYAPYYSYELSRLANFNLVYTYRRIHSMNPKEKRSANPREWPIYPGDIAMQNWTWGNDYRPGTSADNLILSPAQLFETGQLEPGGWKGGLRTETLRKGEENAQGFFYWLVAGTTDSQLGEGVKQKYPNYRYLSGLNSPMGTVHGLSKYPYIREGRRIIGRPSYGQKDGFRVSEIDISRNNFRQNWYPENLTPETYRL
;
A
#
# COMPACT_ATOMS: atom_id res chain seq x y z
N MET A 1 -55.02 31.26 -5.10
CA MET A 1 -56.07 31.76 -4.15
C MET A 1 -55.28 32.49 -3.05
N SER A 2 -55.38 33.77 -3.14
CA SER A 2 -54.64 34.76 -2.32
C SER A 2 -55.52 35.11 -1.13
N ILE A 3 -55.00 35.19 0.07
CA ILE A 3 -55.59 36.10 1.09
C ILE A 3 -54.43 36.64 1.93
N LYS A 4 -54.47 37.94 2.01
CA LYS A 4 -53.59 38.89 2.66
C LYS A 4 -54.08 39.25 4.07
N PHE A 5 -53.13 39.80 4.86
CA PHE A 5 -53.19 40.91 5.81
C PHE A 5 -53.78 40.76 7.21
N GLY A 6 -53.00 41.35 8.10
CA GLY A 6 -53.48 42.03 9.29
C GLY A 6 -52.38 42.44 10.25
N ALA A 7 -51.83 43.63 10.02
CA ALA A 7 -51.03 44.37 11.01
C ALA A 7 -51.96 45.18 11.92
N ASN A 8 -51.54 45.40 13.16
CA ASN A 8 -51.65 46.67 13.94
C ASN A 8 -51.31 46.37 15.39
N SER A 9 -50.40 47.02 15.92
CA SER A 9 -50.06 48.38 16.32
C SER A 9 -50.39 48.66 17.79
N ASN A 10 -49.35 49.10 18.46
CA ASN A 10 -49.27 50.23 19.37
C ASN A 10 -49.41 50.03 20.90
N LYS A 11 -48.34 50.45 21.48
CA LYS A 11 -48.17 51.53 22.52
C LYS A 11 -48.01 51.11 23.97
N MET A 12 -46.80 51.41 24.38
CA MET A 12 -46.40 52.42 25.41
C MET A 12 -46.67 52.07 26.88
N MET A 13 -45.64 51.96 27.67
CA MET A 13 -45.17 52.91 28.71
C MET A 13 -44.10 52.23 29.57
N SER A 14 -42.88 52.72 29.48
CA SER A 14 -42.14 53.56 30.46
C SER A 14 -42.25 53.19 31.94
N LYS A 15 -41.17 52.74 32.54
CA LYS A 15 -40.34 53.36 33.61
C LYS A 15 -39.69 52.40 34.57
N PHE A 16 -38.47 52.83 34.95
CA PHE A 16 -37.62 52.55 36.13
C PHE A 16 -36.80 51.23 36.09
N LEU A 17 -35.56 51.35 35.70
CA LEU A 17 -34.33 51.72 36.41
C LEU A 17 -34.15 51.00 37.74
N MET A 18 -33.31 49.94 37.71
CA MET A 18 -32.30 49.75 38.76
C MET A 18 -31.25 48.81 38.26
N GLY A 19 -30.02 49.28 38.22
CA GLY A 19 -28.87 48.54 37.69
C GLY A 19 -28.46 47.43 38.62
N LEU A 20 -28.19 46.30 38.02
CA LEU A 20 -27.38 45.25 38.60
C LEU A 20 -26.26 44.96 37.60
N ILE A 21 -25.08 45.50 37.86
CA ILE A 21 -23.86 45.16 37.14
C ILE A 21 -23.51 43.75 37.61
N VAL A 22 -23.90 42.76 36.84
CA VAL A 22 -23.36 41.41 36.94
C VAL A 22 -22.08 41.39 36.13
N SER A 23 -20.94 41.48 36.82
CA SER A 23 -19.63 41.18 36.22
C SER A 23 -19.62 39.72 35.79
N ILE A 24 -19.85 39.48 34.51
CA ILE A 24 -19.57 38.18 33.87
C ILE A 24 -18.05 38.08 33.79
N ILE A 25 -17.46 37.44 34.80
CA ILE A 25 -16.10 36.91 34.66
C ILE A 25 -16.19 35.82 33.60
N SER A 26 -15.79 36.14 32.37
CA SER A 26 -15.54 35.16 31.33
C SER A 26 -14.32 34.34 31.81
N LEU A 27 -14.58 33.20 32.43
CA LEU A 27 -13.61 32.13 32.49
C LEU A 27 -13.44 31.60 31.04
N SER A 28 -12.47 32.19 30.35
CA SER A 28 -11.87 31.52 29.22
C SER A 28 -11.27 30.23 29.76
N PRO A 29 -11.64 29.05 29.27
CA PRO A 29 -10.87 27.88 29.55
C PRO A 29 -9.51 28.13 28.92
N SER A 30 -8.49 28.38 29.76
CA SER A 30 -7.11 28.21 29.34
C SER A 30 -6.99 26.75 28.91
N LEU A 31 -6.99 26.49 27.59
CA LEU A 31 -6.47 25.25 27.06
C LEU A 31 -5.03 25.16 27.60
N SER A 32 -4.87 24.40 28.66
CA SER A 32 -3.58 23.88 29.03
C SER A 32 -3.18 22.96 27.86
N LEU A 33 -2.37 23.50 26.94
CA LEU A 33 -1.55 22.65 26.10
C LEU A 33 -0.75 21.79 27.08
N ALA A 34 -1.15 20.56 27.24
CA ALA A 34 -0.31 19.56 27.87
C ALA A 34 0.98 19.57 27.04
N LEU A 35 2.06 20.11 27.61
CA LEU A 35 3.39 19.98 27.06
C LEU A 35 3.66 18.46 27.02
N THR A 36 3.41 17.85 25.87
CA THR A 36 3.84 16.49 25.62
C THR A 36 5.34 16.51 25.77
N THR A 37 5.86 15.79 26.74
CA THR A 37 7.30 15.59 26.89
C THR A 37 7.84 15.18 25.53
N PRO A 38 8.85 15.88 24.97
CA PRO A 38 9.39 15.48 23.68
C PRO A 38 9.83 14.00 23.76
N PRO A 39 9.56 13.21 22.74
CA PRO A 39 9.92 11.80 22.77
C PRO A 39 11.42 11.66 23.01
N ARG A 40 11.82 10.64 23.74
CA ARG A 40 13.23 10.22 23.86
C ARG A 40 13.81 10.06 22.44
N ILE A 41 14.92 10.72 22.14
CA ILE A 41 15.64 10.53 20.89
C ILE A 41 16.87 9.68 21.16
N ASP A 42 16.88 8.47 20.62
CA ASP A 42 17.98 7.53 20.77
C ASP A 42 19.06 7.73 19.72
N GLN A 43 18.65 8.14 18.50
CA GLN A 43 19.55 8.32 17.39
C GLN A 43 19.19 9.56 16.57
N LYS A 44 20.22 10.33 16.17
CA LYS A 44 20.12 11.44 15.21
C LYS A 44 20.78 11.02 13.89
N VAL A 45 20.06 11.17 12.78
CA VAL A 45 20.51 10.73 11.46
C VAL A 45 20.40 11.88 10.46
N GLU A 46 21.46 12.08 9.69
CA GLU A 46 21.53 13.14 8.69
C GLU A 46 21.42 12.57 7.27
N CYS A 47 20.56 13.15 6.45
CA CYS A 47 20.32 12.75 5.06
C CYS A 47 20.30 13.95 4.12
N ASP A 48 20.63 13.71 2.84
CA ASP A 48 20.29 14.64 1.74
C ASP A 48 18.84 14.36 1.28
N LEU A 49 18.43 13.08 1.31
CA LEU A 49 17.06 12.63 1.02
C LEU A 49 16.58 11.65 2.08
N LEU A 50 15.36 11.86 2.56
CA LEU A 50 14.60 10.88 3.31
C LEU A 50 13.54 10.27 2.38
N VAL A 51 13.68 8.99 2.09
CA VAL A 51 12.69 8.20 1.33
C VAL A 51 11.87 7.40 2.32
N VAL A 52 10.58 7.68 2.41
CA VAL A 52 9.65 7.02 3.31
C VAL A 52 8.85 6.01 2.53
N GLY A 53 9.01 4.74 2.87
CA GLY A 53 8.46 3.59 2.15
C GLY A 53 9.47 2.98 1.18
N GLY A 54 9.81 1.72 1.41
CA GLY A 54 10.76 0.91 0.61
C GLY A 54 10.09 0.13 -0.53
N GLY A 55 8.86 0.48 -0.92
CA GLY A 55 8.18 -0.11 -2.08
C GLY A 55 8.95 0.09 -3.39
N LEU A 56 8.36 -0.27 -4.54
CA LEU A 56 9.04 -0.09 -5.83
C LEU A 56 9.37 1.38 -6.12
N ALA A 57 8.47 2.30 -5.79
CA ALA A 57 8.68 3.72 -5.98
C ALA A 57 9.84 4.24 -5.12
N GLY A 58 9.85 3.90 -3.82
CA GLY A 58 10.93 4.28 -2.91
C GLY A 58 12.25 3.63 -3.28
N SER A 59 12.22 2.39 -3.72
CA SER A 59 13.42 1.68 -4.22
C SER A 59 14.02 2.38 -5.45
N ALA A 60 13.17 2.80 -6.40
CA ALA A 60 13.61 3.54 -7.58
C ALA A 60 14.20 4.91 -7.20
N ALA A 61 13.53 5.64 -6.30
CA ALA A 61 14.00 6.93 -5.81
C ALA A 61 15.36 6.79 -5.07
N ALA A 62 15.51 5.80 -4.22
CA ALA A 62 16.77 5.53 -3.53
C ALA A 62 17.88 5.17 -4.53
N TYR A 63 17.61 4.26 -5.47
CA TYR A 63 18.56 3.84 -6.49
C TYR A 63 19.10 5.01 -7.32
N GLU A 64 18.23 5.84 -7.87
CA GLU A 64 18.63 6.99 -8.69
C GLU A 64 19.36 8.06 -7.85
N SER A 65 18.94 8.28 -6.61
CA SER A 65 19.59 9.22 -5.69
C SER A 65 21.00 8.76 -5.30
N LEU A 66 21.21 7.46 -5.12
CA LEU A 66 22.53 6.88 -4.88
C LEU A 66 23.45 7.04 -6.09
N LEU A 67 22.93 6.85 -7.31
CA LEU A 67 23.66 7.11 -8.56
C LEU A 67 24.03 8.59 -8.70
N ALA A 68 23.20 9.50 -8.17
CA ALA A 68 23.46 10.93 -8.12
C ALA A 68 24.40 11.38 -6.97
N GLY A 69 24.98 10.43 -6.23
CA GLY A 69 25.95 10.72 -5.17
C GLY A 69 25.38 11.24 -3.86
N LYS A 70 24.08 11.00 -3.61
CA LYS A 70 23.39 11.51 -2.42
C LYS A 70 23.48 10.56 -1.23
N THR A 71 23.41 11.12 -0.02
CA THR A 71 23.18 10.36 1.21
C THR A 71 21.67 10.16 1.36
N VAL A 72 21.23 8.93 1.24
CA VAL A 72 19.82 8.54 1.25
C VAL A 72 19.51 7.80 2.53
N CYS A 73 18.51 8.26 3.28
CA CYS A 73 17.86 7.48 4.34
C CYS A 73 16.60 6.84 3.75
N LEU A 74 16.50 5.53 3.81
CA LEU A 74 15.35 4.77 3.31
C LEU A 74 14.71 4.04 4.48
N THR A 75 13.45 4.34 4.79
CA THR A 75 12.65 3.64 5.80
C THR A 75 11.67 2.68 5.16
N GLU A 76 11.35 1.60 5.84
CA GLU A 76 10.31 0.64 5.43
C GLU A 76 9.68 0.00 6.66
N ILE A 77 8.36 -0.12 6.69
CA ILE A 77 7.62 -0.72 7.81
C ILE A 77 7.95 -2.21 7.99
N THR A 78 8.36 -2.88 6.93
CA THR A 78 8.79 -4.28 6.94
C THR A 78 10.31 -4.39 6.91
N ASP A 79 10.83 -5.61 7.02
CA ASP A 79 12.25 -5.91 6.85
C ASP A 79 12.65 -6.14 5.37
N TRP A 80 11.70 -6.07 4.42
CA TRP A 80 11.94 -6.27 3.00
C TRP A 80 11.68 -5.02 2.17
N VAL A 81 12.67 -4.59 1.40
CA VAL A 81 12.53 -3.56 0.36
C VAL A 81 11.95 -4.17 -0.92
N GLY A 82 11.19 -3.39 -1.70
CA GLY A 82 10.62 -3.80 -2.98
C GLY A 82 9.08 -3.83 -3.03
N GLY A 83 8.42 -3.69 -1.89
CA GLY A 83 6.95 -3.59 -1.79
C GLY A 83 6.24 -4.71 -2.55
N GLN A 84 5.59 -4.37 -3.64
CA GLN A 84 4.80 -5.29 -4.46
C GLN A 84 5.56 -6.57 -4.81
N ILE A 85 6.82 -6.49 -5.22
CA ILE A 85 7.60 -7.65 -5.69
C ILE A 85 8.28 -8.44 -4.57
N SER A 86 8.09 -8.03 -3.32
CA SER A 86 8.72 -8.65 -2.14
C SER A 86 7.76 -8.70 -0.94
N ALA A 87 7.76 -7.69 -0.07
CA ALA A 87 7.01 -7.64 1.18
C ALA A 87 5.49 -7.85 1.01
N GLN A 88 4.92 -7.43 -0.11
CA GLN A 88 3.50 -7.64 -0.45
C GLN A 88 3.25 -8.95 -1.21
N GLY A 89 4.29 -9.74 -1.47
CA GLY A 89 4.22 -11.09 -2.01
C GLY A 89 3.76 -11.20 -3.47
N THR A 90 3.55 -10.11 -4.21
CA THR A 90 3.07 -10.12 -5.59
C THR A 90 4.23 -9.97 -6.59
N SER A 91 5.13 -10.96 -6.59
CA SER A 91 6.35 -10.97 -7.39
C SER A 91 6.13 -11.42 -8.85
N ALA A 92 5.18 -10.81 -9.50
CA ALA A 92 4.85 -10.98 -10.91
C ALA A 92 4.81 -9.60 -11.58
N LEU A 93 5.76 -9.32 -12.46
CA LEU A 93 5.86 -8.01 -13.12
C LEU A 93 4.76 -7.88 -14.19
N ASP A 94 3.78 -7.04 -13.94
CA ASP A 94 2.65 -6.84 -14.84
C ASP A 94 2.97 -5.79 -15.91
N GLU A 95 3.49 -6.25 -17.01
CA GLU A 95 4.03 -5.44 -18.10
C GLU A 95 3.12 -5.49 -19.33
N ARG A 96 2.94 -4.35 -19.99
CA ARG A 96 2.15 -4.29 -21.23
C ARG A 96 2.91 -4.97 -22.39
N PRO A 97 2.20 -5.68 -23.30
CA PRO A 97 2.83 -6.34 -24.45
C PRO A 97 3.71 -5.42 -25.30
N THR A 98 3.28 -4.15 -25.52
CA THR A 98 4.08 -3.16 -26.27
C THR A 98 5.34 -2.73 -25.54
N GLN A 99 5.32 -2.62 -24.20
CA GLN A 99 6.53 -2.32 -23.44
C GLN A 99 7.51 -3.49 -23.51
N ARG A 100 7.00 -4.72 -23.39
CA ARG A 100 7.82 -5.95 -23.49
C ARG A 100 8.51 -6.07 -24.85
N SER A 101 7.77 -5.87 -25.93
CA SER A 101 8.32 -6.02 -27.29
C SER A 101 9.33 -4.94 -27.65
N LEU A 102 9.19 -3.73 -27.12
CA LEU A 102 10.07 -2.60 -27.41
C LEU A 102 11.13 -2.37 -26.34
N LEU A 103 11.09 -3.11 -25.22
CA LEU A 103 11.88 -2.89 -24.00
C LEU A 103 11.84 -1.42 -23.55
N PHE A 104 10.66 -0.83 -23.66
CA PHE A 104 10.43 0.57 -23.32
C PHE A 104 10.21 0.71 -21.80
N TYR A 105 11.33 0.73 -21.08
CA TYR A 105 11.36 0.82 -19.62
C TYR A 105 12.43 1.80 -19.15
N PRO A 106 12.28 2.39 -17.95
CA PRO A 106 13.36 3.09 -17.28
C PRO A 106 14.58 2.18 -17.10
N LYS A 107 15.76 2.77 -17.13
CA LYS A 107 17.03 2.05 -17.08
C LYS A 107 17.18 1.17 -15.83
N GLY A 108 16.77 1.68 -14.66
CA GLY A 108 16.78 0.91 -13.41
C GLY A 108 15.86 -0.30 -13.45
N TYR A 109 14.70 -0.20 -14.13
CA TYR A 109 13.81 -1.33 -14.31
C TYR A 109 14.39 -2.41 -15.26
N LEU A 110 15.08 -2.01 -16.32
CA LEU A 110 15.80 -2.96 -17.19
C LEU A 110 16.91 -3.67 -16.40
N GLU A 111 17.60 -2.99 -15.49
CA GLU A 111 18.60 -3.62 -14.62
C GLU A 111 17.93 -4.62 -13.66
N LEU A 112 16.79 -4.30 -13.07
CA LEU A 112 16.01 -5.22 -12.25
C LEU A 112 15.68 -6.51 -13.01
N ARG A 113 15.16 -6.39 -14.24
CA ARG A 113 14.87 -7.55 -15.11
C ARG A 113 16.13 -8.39 -15.36
N ALA A 114 17.24 -7.75 -15.69
CA ALA A 114 18.50 -8.43 -15.94
C ALA A 114 19.05 -9.16 -14.70
N GLU A 115 18.89 -8.58 -13.50
CA GLU A 115 19.30 -9.24 -12.27
C GLU A 115 18.39 -10.43 -11.90
N ILE A 116 17.07 -10.37 -12.21
CA ILE A 116 16.18 -11.52 -12.08
C ILE A 116 16.63 -12.64 -13.03
N GLU A 117 16.83 -12.32 -14.30
CA GLU A 117 17.30 -13.30 -15.29
C GLU A 117 18.65 -13.90 -14.90
N LYS A 118 19.57 -13.10 -14.41
CA LYS A 118 20.87 -13.55 -13.92
C LYS A 118 20.76 -14.50 -12.71
N LYS A 119 19.84 -14.22 -11.77
CA LYS A 119 19.65 -15.06 -10.58
C LYS A 119 19.10 -16.45 -10.92
N TYR A 120 18.19 -16.53 -11.87
CA TYR A 120 17.46 -17.77 -12.18
C TYR A 120 17.89 -18.43 -13.52
N GLY A 121 18.77 -17.80 -14.30
CA GLY A 121 19.09 -18.23 -15.66
C GLY A 121 17.95 -18.06 -16.67
N MET A 122 16.88 -17.37 -16.24
CA MET A 122 15.71 -17.00 -17.05
C MET A 122 14.90 -15.93 -16.33
N LEU A 123 14.10 -15.16 -17.08
CA LEU A 123 13.26 -14.10 -16.52
C LEU A 123 12.01 -14.62 -15.77
N ASN A 124 11.43 -15.76 -16.22
CA ASN A 124 10.22 -16.33 -15.65
C ASN A 124 10.43 -17.72 -15.06
N PRO A 125 11.11 -17.85 -13.91
CA PRO A 125 11.34 -19.15 -13.25
C PRO A 125 10.03 -19.81 -12.77
N GLY A 126 8.98 -19.05 -12.52
CA GLY A 126 7.66 -19.56 -12.19
C GLY A 126 6.90 -20.10 -13.41
N ALA A 127 7.31 -19.73 -14.61
CA ALA A 127 6.56 -20.02 -15.82
C ALA A 127 5.07 -19.73 -15.67
N CYS A 128 4.74 -18.56 -15.13
CA CYS A 128 3.38 -18.05 -14.99
C CYS A 128 2.87 -17.53 -16.36
N TRP A 129 1.55 -17.41 -16.49
CA TRP A 129 1.00 -16.93 -17.76
C TRP A 129 0.62 -15.44 -17.75
N VAL A 130 0.50 -14.82 -16.58
CA VAL A 130 0.12 -13.40 -16.47
C VAL A 130 1.28 -12.46 -16.82
N SER A 131 2.52 -12.91 -16.60
CA SER A 131 3.71 -12.08 -16.68
C SER A 131 4.88 -12.82 -17.34
N GLU A 132 5.83 -12.06 -17.87
CA GLU A 132 7.13 -12.60 -18.30
C GLU A 132 8.15 -12.75 -17.16
N ALA A 133 7.80 -12.33 -15.94
CA ALA A 133 8.68 -12.39 -14.77
C ALA A 133 7.87 -12.72 -13.53
N CYS A 134 7.78 -14.01 -13.19
CA CYS A 134 7.25 -14.49 -11.91
C CYS A 134 8.33 -15.24 -11.16
N PHE A 135 8.63 -14.81 -9.94
CA PHE A 135 9.77 -15.29 -9.15
C PHE A 135 9.44 -15.26 -7.65
N MET A 136 10.34 -15.78 -6.81
CA MET A 136 10.14 -15.79 -5.36
C MET A 136 10.23 -14.38 -4.78
N PRO A 137 9.31 -13.94 -3.90
CA PRO A 137 9.29 -12.58 -3.34
C PRO A 137 10.59 -12.17 -2.65
N GLU A 138 11.21 -13.06 -1.87
CA GLU A 138 12.49 -12.80 -1.22
C GLU A 138 13.59 -12.39 -2.22
N ALA A 139 13.59 -12.99 -3.40
CA ALA A 139 14.54 -12.62 -4.45
C ALA A 139 14.40 -11.18 -4.93
N GLY A 140 13.18 -10.63 -4.92
CA GLY A 140 12.95 -9.21 -5.20
C GLY A 140 13.68 -8.31 -4.22
N HIS A 141 13.56 -8.60 -2.93
CA HIS A 141 14.29 -7.91 -1.87
C HIS A 141 15.83 -7.99 -2.02
N GLU A 142 16.36 -9.20 -2.18
CA GLU A 142 17.80 -9.41 -2.31
C GLU A 142 18.40 -8.71 -3.53
N ILE A 143 17.70 -8.76 -4.67
CA ILE A 143 18.12 -8.12 -5.91
C ILE A 143 18.17 -6.59 -5.73
N LEU A 144 17.15 -6.00 -5.11
CA LEU A 144 17.14 -4.54 -4.88
C LEU A 144 18.26 -4.10 -3.94
N LEU A 145 18.51 -4.82 -2.85
CA LEU A 145 19.65 -4.52 -1.97
C LEU A 145 20.99 -4.60 -2.72
N LYS A 146 21.13 -5.56 -3.62
CA LYS A 146 22.32 -5.69 -4.47
C LYS A 146 22.44 -4.53 -5.46
N MET A 147 21.32 -4.09 -6.05
CA MET A 147 21.27 -2.93 -6.93
C MET A 147 21.67 -1.65 -6.18
N PHE A 148 21.19 -1.44 -4.96
CA PHE A 148 21.60 -0.31 -4.13
C PHE A 148 23.11 -0.29 -3.88
N LYS A 149 23.72 -1.42 -3.48
CA LYS A 149 25.17 -1.52 -3.30
C LYS A 149 25.96 -1.18 -4.57
N LYS A 150 25.46 -1.56 -5.73
CA LYS A 150 26.05 -1.17 -7.01
C LYS A 150 25.92 0.32 -7.29
N ALA A 151 24.72 0.90 -7.00
CA ALA A 151 24.45 2.32 -7.20
C ALA A 151 25.32 3.18 -6.27
N GLU A 152 25.49 2.81 -4.99
CA GLU A 152 26.41 3.45 -4.05
C GLU A 152 27.83 3.51 -4.61
N LYS A 153 28.35 2.34 -5.04
CA LYS A 153 29.71 2.26 -5.59
C LYS A 153 29.88 3.11 -6.85
N LYS A 154 28.90 3.11 -7.75
CA LYS A 154 28.95 3.81 -9.04
C LYS A 154 28.78 5.32 -8.88
N GLY A 155 27.79 5.75 -8.10
CA GLY A 155 27.42 7.14 -7.89
C GLY A 155 28.20 7.82 -6.76
N LYS A 156 28.92 7.06 -5.94
CA LYS A 156 29.54 7.53 -4.67
C LYS A 156 28.52 8.06 -3.66
N GLY A 157 27.26 7.64 -3.77
CA GLY A 157 26.22 7.90 -2.79
C GLY A 157 26.41 7.02 -1.54
N LYS A 158 25.55 7.26 -0.53
CA LYS A 158 25.52 6.46 0.70
C LYS A 158 24.09 6.10 1.06
N LEU A 159 23.79 4.83 1.21
CA LEU A 159 22.51 4.35 1.74
C LEU A 159 22.60 4.17 3.26
N GLN A 160 21.58 4.68 3.95
CA GLN A 160 21.26 4.35 5.32
C GLN A 160 19.89 3.66 5.30
N TRP A 161 19.88 2.34 5.46
CA TRP A 161 18.70 1.50 5.38
C TRP A 161 18.10 1.27 6.76
N PHE A 162 16.83 1.58 6.93
CA PHE A 162 16.06 1.47 8.17
C PHE A 162 14.85 0.53 7.96
N PRO A 163 15.04 -0.80 8.05
CA PRO A 163 13.93 -1.75 8.05
C PRO A 163 13.12 -1.64 9.34
N ASN A 164 11.89 -2.16 9.32
CA ASN A 164 10.97 -2.18 10.46
C ASN A 164 10.82 -0.78 11.11
N THR A 165 10.67 0.24 10.28
CA THR A 165 10.67 1.64 10.70
C THR A 165 9.45 2.37 10.15
N VAL A 166 8.70 2.99 11.05
CA VAL A 166 7.54 3.84 10.73
C VAL A 166 7.84 5.30 11.03
N ILE A 167 7.26 6.23 10.27
CA ILE A 167 7.31 7.65 10.60
C ILE A 167 6.20 7.98 11.58
N LYS A 168 6.56 8.56 12.71
CA LYS A 168 5.62 8.89 13.79
C LYS A 168 5.22 10.34 13.79
N ASP A 169 6.15 11.26 13.49
CA ASP A 169 5.90 12.69 13.58
C ASP A 169 6.80 13.49 12.61
N MET A 170 6.40 14.70 12.28
CA MET A 170 7.15 15.63 11.43
C MET A 170 7.06 17.06 11.96
N THR A 171 8.19 17.72 12.09
CA THR A 171 8.24 19.14 12.43
C THR A 171 8.19 19.98 11.17
N ILE A 172 7.18 20.85 11.09
CA ILE A 172 6.97 21.75 9.97
C ILE A 172 7.16 23.19 10.46
N VAL A 173 8.12 23.90 9.86
CA VAL A 173 8.38 25.31 10.14
C VAL A 173 8.33 26.06 8.81
N ASP A 174 7.58 27.16 8.74
CA ASP A 174 7.43 28.00 7.54
C ASP A 174 7.10 27.18 6.27
N ASN A 175 6.18 26.24 6.37
CA ASN A 175 5.78 25.31 5.31
C ASN A 175 6.91 24.38 4.79
N GLN A 176 7.96 24.18 5.58
CA GLN A 176 9.04 23.26 5.30
C GLN A 176 9.13 22.19 6.37
N ILE A 177 9.27 20.92 5.99
CA ILE A 177 9.57 19.85 6.93
C ILE A 177 11.04 19.97 7.32
N THR A 178 11.31 20.25 8.59
CA THR A 178 12.66 20.46 9.13
C THR A 178 13.23 19.22 9.81
N GLU A 179 12.39 18.33 10.27
CA GLU A 179 12.76 17.04 10.85
C GLU A 179 11.63 16.04 10.74
N ALA A 180 11.97 14.74 10.79
CA ALA A 180 11.03 13.64 10.90
C ALA A 180 11.45 12.73 12.06
N ILE A 181 10.48 12.30 12.86
CA ILE A 181 10.67 11.35 13.94
C ILE A 181 10.13 10.00 13.51
N ALA A 182 10.97 8.98 13.63
CA ALA A 182 10.63 7.61 13.29
C ALA A 182 10.82 6.66 14.47
N ILE A 183 10.11 5.55 14.42
CA ILE A 183 10.24 4.46 15.38
C ILE A 183 10.72 3.24 14.61
N GLN A 184 11.94 2.80 14.90
CA GLN A 184 12.44 1.51 14.45
C GLN A 184 12.19 0.48 15.55
N HIS A 185 11.68 -0.68 15.19
CA HIS A 185 11.33 -1.70 16.17
C HIS A 185 11.99 -3.05 15.85
N ILE A 186 12.30 -3.78 16.90
CA ILE A 186 12.77 -5.16 16.89
C ILE A 186 11.97 -5.97 17.90
N SER A 187 12.01 -7.29 17.81
CA SER A 187 11.39 -8.15 18.84
C SER A 187 12.05 -7.92 20.19
N ALA A 188 11.25 -7.77 21.22
CA ALA A 188 11.75 -7.66 22.61
C ALA A 188 12.45 -8.97 23.03
N PRO A 189 13.38 -8.94 24.00
CA PRO A 189 14.08 -10.12 24.47
C PRO A 189 13.12 -11.24 24.91
N GLY A 190 13.36 -12.45 24.42
CA GLY A 190 12.54 -13.63 24.74
C GLY A 190 11.21 -13.71 23.97
N GLN A 191 10.91 -12.73 23.11
CA GLN A 191 9.72 -12.76 22.25
C GLN A 191 10.04 -13.44 20.92
N PRO A 192 9.00 -13.99 20.23
CA PRO A 192 9.15 -14.51 18.88
C PRO A 192 9.71 -13.45 17.91
N PRO A 193 10.46 -13.85 16.87
CA PRO A 193 10.98 -12.90 15.89
C PRO A 193 9.85 -12.13 15.20
N LEU A 194 10.17 -10.95 14.66
CA LEU A 194 9.26 -10.20 13.78
C LEU A 194 8.75 -11.12 12.66
N ASN A 195 7.59 -10.80 12.08
CA ASN A 195 6.90 -11.62 11.09
C ASN A 195 6.31 -12.95 11.62
N THR A 196 6.29 -13.14 12.95
CA THR A 196 5.56 -14.27 13.57
C THR A 196 4.06 -13.99 13.66
N LYS A 197 3.70 -12.77 14.05
CA LYS A 197 2.31 -12.33 14.10
C LYS A 197 1.94 -11.58 12.82
N PRO A 198 0.66 -11.64 12.39
CA PRO A 198 0.17 -10.83 11.29
C PRO A 198 0.23 -9.33 11.61
N LEU A 199 0.23 -8.50 10.57
CA LEU A 199 0.41 -7.05 10.69
C LEU A 199 -0.65 -6.40 11.59
N SER A 200 -1.91 -6.81 11.48
CA SER A 200 -3.00 -6.28 12.31
C SER A 200 -2.78 -6.46 13.81
N ALA A 201 -2.00 -7.45 14.21
CA ALA A 201 -1.71 -7.72 15.62
C ALA A 201 -0.56 -6.90 16.19
N ILE A 202 0.19 -6.16 15.36
CA ILE A 202 1.38 -5.42 15.80
C ILE A 202 1.40 -3.97 15.35
N ILE A 203 0.60 -3.58 14.35
CA ILE A 203 0.72 -2.26 13.73
C ILE A 203 0.47 -1.11 14.70
N ASP A 204 -0.54 -1.21 15.56
CA ASP A 204 -0.83 -0.15 16.52
C ASP A 204 0.33 0.04 17.52
N ASP A 205 0.93 -1.07 17.98
CA ASP A 205 2.10 -1.05 18.87
C ASP A 205 3.34 -0.49 18.14
N ALA A 206 3.52 -0.77 16.85
CA ALA A 206 4.65 -0.26 16.09
C ALA A 206 4.73 1.28 16.04
N TYR A 207 3.59 1.97 16.17
CA TYR A 207 3.49 3.43 16.20
C TYR A 207 3.55 4.04 17.61
N GLU A 208 3.65 3.25 18.67
CA GLU A 208 3.82 3.79 20.03
C GLU A 208 5.30 4.04 20.35
N TYR A 209 5.61 5.15 21.03
CA TYR A 209 6.99 5.51 21.37
C TYR A 209 7.62 4.58 22.41
N GLU A 210 6.80 4.10 23.36
CA GLU A 210 7.30 3.29 24.46
C GLU A 210 7.54 1.83 24.03
N ASN A 211 8.54 1.21 24.63
CA ASN A 211 8.74 -0.23 24.49
C ASN A 211 7.49 -0.97 24.99
N SER A 212 7.14 -2.03 24.30
CA SER A 212 6.08 -2.93 24.71
C SER A 212 6.64 -4.28 25.15
N PRO A 213 5.81 -5.17 25.71
CA PRO A 213 6.22 -6.54 25.97
C PRO A 213 6.65 -7.31 24.71
N GLN A 214 6.29 -6.82 23.51
CA GLN A 214 6.55 -7.48 22.23
C GLN A 214 7.68 -6.82 21.42
N LEU A 215 7.82 -5.49 21.53
CA LEU A 215 8.70 -4.69 20.70
C LEU A 215 9.61 -3.79 21.54
N ASP A 216 10.92 -3.89 21.31
CA ASP A 216 11.87 -2.85 21.69
C ASP A 216 11.97 -1.83 20.58
N LYS A 217 12.07 -0.55 20.95
CA LYS A 217 11.96 0.58 20.03
C LYS A 217 13.13 1.53 20.15
N THR A 218 13.61 1.96 18.99
CA THR A 218 14.63 3.01 18.83
C THR A 218 13.98 4.20 18.18
N ILE A 219 14.01 5.35 18.84
CA ILE A 219 13.43 6.59 18.33
C ILE A 219 14.51 7.35 17.55
N ILE A 220 14.28 7.53 16.26
CA ILE A 220 15.23 8.11 15.32
C ILE A 220 14.71 9.49 14.89
N ARG A 221 15.60 10.49 14.99
CA ARG A 221 15.37 11.82 14.42
C ARG A 221 16.14 11.96 13.12
N PHE A 222 15.44 12.10 12.01
CA PHE A 222 16.01 12.44 10.71
C PHE A 222 16.04 13.96 10.54
N ILE A 223 17.17 14.47 10.05
CA ILE A 223 17.38 15.90 9.79
C ILE A 223 18.17 16.11 8.48
N PRO A 224 18.15 17.32 7.90
CA PRO A 224 19.03 17.68 6.79
C PRO A 224 20.51 17.50 7.16
N ARG A 225 21.29 16.91 6.24
CA ARG A 225 22.74 16.72 6.42
C ARG A 225 23.50 18.06 6.39
N GLN A 226 23.10 18.94 5.52
CA GLN A 226 23.66 20.30 5.39
C GLN A 226 22.55 21.28 5.04
N LYS A 227 22.64 22.48 5.60
CA LYS A 227 21.77 23.56 5.18
C LYS A 227 22.24 24.11 3.83
N ALA A 228 21.32 24.22 2.88
CA ALA A 228 21.61 24.82 1.60
C ALA A 228 21.74 26.35 1.74
N ASN A 229 22.66 26.96 1.02
CA ASN A 229 22.74 28.42 0.92
C ASN A 229 21.57 28.97 0.10
N GLN A 230 21.05 28.19 -0.82
CA GLN A 230 19.87 28.47 -1.64
C GLN A 230 19.09 27.20 -1.90
N GLY A 231 17.75 27.26 -1.86
CA GLY A 231 16.86 26.14 -2.09
C GLY A 231 16.51 25.33 -0.83
N ALA A 232 16.12 24.09 -1.00
CA ALA A 232 15.75 23.21 0.10
C ALA A 232 16.98 22.58 0.76
N ASP A 233 16.97 22.49 2.08
CA ASP A 233 18.04 21.86 2.86
C ASP A 233 18.10 20.33 2.62
N TRP A 234 16.96 19.71 2.38
CA TRP A 234 16.81 18.30 2.02
C TRP A 234 15.52 18.06 1.23
N TYR A 235 15.29 16.81 0.84
CA TYR A 235 14.05 16.39 0.20
C TYR A 235 13.48 15.18 0.91
N ILE A 236 12.14 15.14 1.05
CA ILE A 236 11.40 14.00 1.53
C ILE A 236 10.58 13.44 0.38
N ILE A 237 10.73 12.14 0.14
CA ILE A 237 9.99 11.41 -0.89
C ILE A 237 8.99 10.51 -0.19
N GLU A 238 7.70 10.83 -0.35
CA GLU A 238 6.61 9.95 0.07
C GLU A 238 6.48 8.81 -0.94
N ALA A 239 6.76 7.61 -0.50
CA ALA A 239 6.73 6.40 -1.31
C ALA A 239 6.09 5.21 -0.57
N THR A 240 5.31 5.51 0.49
CA THR A 240 4.49 4.47 1.14
C THR A 240 3.30 4.09 0.26
N GLU A 241 2.80 2.89 0.42
CA GLU A 241 1.67 2.41 -0.38
C GLU A 241 0.37 3.20 -0.10
N THR A 242 0.26 3.82 1.06
CA THR A 242 -0.96 4.50 1.53
C THR A 242 -0.91 6.01 1.45
N GLY A 243 0.25 6.61 1.11
CA GLY A 243 0.47 8.05 1.24
C GLY A 243 0.48 8.48 2.71
N GLU A 244 1.30 7.81 3.51
CA GLU A 244 1.32 7.96 4.97
C GLU A 244 1.67 9.39 5.39
N ILE A 245 2.72 9.96 4.80
CA ILE A 245 3.16 11.32 5.10
C ILE A 245 2.12 12.35 4.70
N ILE A 246 1.40 12.12 3.60
CA ILE A 246 0.31 12.98 3.15
C ILE A 246 -0.80 13.02 4.21
N GLY A 247 -1.12 11.85 4.81
CA GLY A 247 -2.09 11.76 5.91
C GLY A 247 -1.59 12.43 7.19
N LEU A 248 -0.38 12.11 7.62
CA LEU A 248 0.26 12.64 8.83
C LEU A 248 0.36 14.18 8.82
N THR A 249 0.73 14.76 7.68
CA THR A 249 0.88 16.21 7.54
C THR A 249 -0.41 16.91 7.09
N ASN A 250 -1.50 16.16 6.97
CA ASN A 250 -2.81 16.65 6.50
C ASN A 250 -2.74 17.47 5.19
N ILE A 251 -1.84 17.10 4.30
CA ILE A 251 -1.74 17.72 2.97
C ILE A 251 -3.00 17.38 2.17
N PRO A 252 -3.56 18.34 1.40
CA PRO A 252 -4.74 18.10 0.56
C PRO A 252 -4.57 16.88 -0.36
N HIS A 253 -5.50 15.93 -0.28
CA HIS A 253 -5.46 14.70 -1.04
C HIS A 253 -6.86 14.17 -1.35
N GLN A 254 -6.91 13.16 -2.20
CA GLN A 254 -8.13 12.42 -2.52
C GLN A 254 -7.97 10.95 -2.17
N LEU A 255 -9.10 10.34 -1.81
CA LEU A 255 -9.26 8.90 -1.59
C LEU A 255 -10.54 8.43 -2.28
N GLY A 256 -10.61 7.14 -2.55
CA GLY A 256 -11.79 6.47 -3.07
C GLY A 256 -12.13 6.83 -4.51
N ILE A 257 -13.38 6.63 -4.87
CA ILE A 257 -13.87 6.86 -6.22
C ILE A 257 -13.99 8.36 -6.52
N ASP A 258 -13.40 8.77 -7.64
CA ASP A 258 -13.63 10.07 -8.23
C ASP A 258 -14.95 10.09 -9.04
N SER A 259 -15.60 11.24 -9.09
CA SER A 259 -16.77 11.42 -9.94
C SER A 259 -16.36 11.50 -11.40
N ARG A 260 -17.25 10.97 -12.26
CA ARG A 260 -17.09 11.12 -13.71
C ARG A 260 -16.96 12.59 -14.09
N SER A 261 -15.93 12.91 -14.84
CA SER A 261 -15.60 14.26 -15.27
C SER A 261 -14.81 14.22 -16.57
N PRO A 262 -14.52 15.36 -17.19
CA PRO A 262 -13.61 15.42 -18.32
C PRO A 262 -12.22 14.83 -18.05
N GLN A 263 -11.72 14.92 -16.81
CA GLN A 263 -10.44 14.36 -16.40
C GLN A 263 -10.53 12.86 -16.05
N GLU A 264 -11.72 12.39 -15.67
CA GLU A 264 -12.03 11.02 -15.27
C GLU A 264 -13.21 10.46 -16.10
N PRO A 265 -13.06 10.36 -17.43
CA PRO A 265 -14.19 10.07 -18.32
C PRO A 265 -14.77 8.67 -18.18
N THR A 266 -14.02 7.70 -17.68
CA THR A 266 -14.49 6.32 -17.46
C THR A 266 -14.79 6.00 -16.00
N ALA A 267 -14.71 6.99 -15.10
CA ALA A 267 -15.08 6.78 -13.71
C ALA A 267 -16.49 6.17 -13.59
N SER A 268 -16.63 5.15 -12.75
CA SER A 268 -17.85 4.35 -12.64
C SER A 268 -18.99 5.09 -11.94
N SER A 269 -18.69 6.13 -11.16
CA SER A 269 -19.66 6.91 -10.38
C SER A 269 -19.82 8.32 -10.90
N ILE A 270 -20.99 8.90 -10.66
CA ILE A 270 -21.27 10.34 -10.89
C ILE A 270 -21.01 11.18 -9.64
N THR A 271 -20.80 10.53 -8.49
CA THR A 271 -20.52 11.18 -7.21
C THR A 271 -19.18 10.66 -6.66
N LYS A 272 -18.48 11.53 -5.92
CA LYS A 272 -17.28 11.12 -5.17
C LYS A 272 -17.68 10.28 -3.96
N ASP A 273 -16.88 9.26 -3.68
CA ASP A 273 -16.99 8.47 -2.45
C ASP A 273 -15.60 8.19 -1.88
N PRO A 274 -15.18 8.90 -0.82
CA PRO A 274 -13.84 8.73 -0.24
C PRO A 274 -13.65 7.40 0.50
N TYR A 275 -14.74 6.66 0.73
CA TYR A 275 -14.68 5.37 1.44
C TYR A 275 -14.62 4.18 0.48
N CYS A 276 -15.02 4.37 -0.77
CA CYS A 276 -15.00 3.34 -1.80
C CYS A 276 -13.58 3.23 -2.39
N THR A 277 -12.65 2.73 -1.59
CA THR A 277 -11.27 2.46 -2.01
C THR A 277 -11.17 1.12 -2.74
N GLN A 278 -10.13 0.97 -3.55
CA GLN A 278 -9.88 -0.32 -4.21
C GLN A 278 -9.59 -1.42 -3.18
N GLY A 279 -9.99 -2.64 -3.50
CA GLY A 279 -9.67 -3.80 -2.68
C GLY A 279 -8.16 -4.00 -2.53
N PHE A 280 -7.75 -4.46 -1.37
CA PHE A 280 -6.37 -4.83 -1.08
C PHE A 280 -6.26 -6.34 -0.86
N THR A 281 -5.05 -6.88 -0.98
CA THR A 281 -4.84 -8.31 -0.95
C THR A 281 -3.74 -8.69 0.02
N TYR A 282 -4.01 -9.57 0.98
CA TYR A 282 -2.93 -10.33 1.58
C TYR A 282 -2.62 -11.52 0.68
N THR A 283 -1.40 -11.59 0.18
CA THR A 283 -0.97 -12.70 -0.65
C THR A 283 -0.48 -13.85 0.22
N PHE A 284 -0.62 -15.07 -0.30
CA PHE A 284 -0.05 -16.26 0.30
C PHE A 284 0.53 -17.16 -0.80
N ALA A 285 1.37 -18.11 -0.41
CA ALA A 285 1.91 -19.09 -1.31
C ALA A 285 1.36 -20.48 -1.01
N MET A 286 1.12 -21.27 -2.07
CA MET A 286 0.71 -22.67 -1.96
C MET A 286 1.57 -23.52 -2.90
N GLU A 287 1.90 -24.74 -2.42
CA GLU A 287 2.71 -25.70 -3.15
C GLU A 287 1.89 -26.90 -3.57
N ALA A 288 2.09 -27.37 -4.79
CA ALA A 288 1.59 -28.65 -5.23
C ALA A 288 2.37 -29.79 -4.58
N THR A 289 1.67 -30.80 -4.05
CA THR A 289 2.26 -31.93 -3.32
C THR A 289 1.97 -33.25 -4.02
N LYS A 290 2.84 -34.23 -3.80
CA LYS A 290 2.62 -35.59 -4.34
C LYS A 290 1.45 -36.29 -3.66
N ASN A 291 1.30 -36.08 -2.36
CA ASN A 291 0.28 -36.78 -1.53
C ASN A 291 -0.80 -35.78 -1.08
N PRO A 292 -2.02 -36.20 -0.90
CA PRO A 292 -3.11 -35.43 -0.32
C PRO A 292 -2.70 -34.83 1.05
N GLN A 293 -3.15 -33.62 1.32
CA GLN A 293 -2.97 -32.88 2.57
C GLN A 293 -4.31 -32.79 3.32
N ILE A 294 -4.22 -32.71 4.64
CA ILE A 294 -5.37 -32.43 5.49
C ILE A 294 -5.52 -30.91 5.58
N HIS A 295 -6.72 -30.42 5.32
CA HIS A 295 -7.04 -29.00 5.38
C HIS A 295 -8.05 -28.74 6.48
N GLU A 296 -7.64 -28.02 7.51
CA GLU A 296 -8.53 -27.58 8.58
C GLU A 296 -9.29 -26.32 8.12
N LYS A 297 -10.60 -26.31 8.35
CA LYS A 297 -11.44 -25.16 8.04
C LYS A 297 -11.16 -24.04 9.04
N PRO A 298 -10.73 -22.82 8.59
CA PRO A 298 -10.55 -21.70 9.50
C PRO A 298 -11.87 -21.35 10.23
N PRO A 299 -11.82 -20.95 11.49
CA PRO A 299 -13.04 -20.66 12.28
C PRO A 299 -13.88 -19.52 11.71
N PHE A 300 -13.25 -18.57 11.02
CA PHE A 300 -13.90 -17.43 10.37
C PHE A 300 -14.36 -17.71 8.92
N TYR A 301 -14.15 -18.92 8.39
CA TYR A 301 -14.35 -19.26 6.99
C TYR A 301 -15.76 -18.91 6.49
N GLU A 302 -16.79 -19.23 7.24
CA GLU A 302 -18.19 -19.04 6.82
C GLU A 302 -18.56 -17.56 6.61
N GLN A 303 -17.83 -16.64 7.26
CA GLN A 303 -18.02 -15.21 7.10
C GLN A 303 -17.64 -14.74 5.69
N TYR A 304 -16.60 -15.33 5.10
CA TYR A 304 -16.04 -14.93 3.82
C TYR A 304 -16.40 -15.86 2.66
N ALA A 305 -16.77 -17.10 2.93
CA ALA A 305 -17.05 -18.10 1.91
C ALA A 305 -18.08 -17.66 0.84
N PRO A 306 -19.13 -16.89 1.16
CA PRO A 306 -20.11 -16.44 0.17
C PRO A 306 -19.54 -15.48 -0.88
N TYR A 307 -18.38 -14.88 -0.62
CA TYR A 307 -17.76 -13.88 -1.51
C TYR A 307 -16.67 -14.46 -2.40
N TYR A 308 -16.20 -15.70 -2.15
CA TYR A 308 -15.19 -16.33 -2.98
C TYR A 308 -15.76 -16.84 -4.28
N SER A 309 -15.03 -16.63 -5.37
CA SER A 309 -15.41 -17.08 -6.70
C SER A 309 -14.21 -17.20 -7.62
N TYR A 310 -14.37 -17.97 -8.69
CA TYR A 310 -13.48 -17.88 -9.85
C TYR A 310 -13.76 -16.64 -10.74
N GLU A 311 -14.65 -15.74 -10.32
CA GLU A 311 -15.10 -14.53 -11.00
C GLU A 311 -16.11 -14.81 -12.11
N LEU A 312 -15.64 -15.33 -13.24
CA LEU A 312 -16.48 -15.63 -14.41
C LEU A 312 -16.35 -17.10 -14.77
N SER A 313 -17.39 -17.66 -15.35
CA SER A 313 -17.37 -19.08 -15.80
C SER A 313 -16.19 -19.41 -16.71
N ARG A 314 -15.76 -18.46 -17.54
CA ARG A 314 -14.56 -18.62 -18.38
C ARG A 314 -13.25 -18.68 -17.58
N LEU A 315 -13.22 -18.26 -16.33
CA LEU A 315 -12.08 -18.31 -15.42
C LEU A 315 -12.21 -19.42 -14.38
N ALA A 316 -13.34 -20.14 -14.36
CA ALA A 316 -13.65 -21.20 -13.43
C ALA A 316 -12.83 -22.47 -13.69
N ASN A 317 -11.53 -22.38 -13.47
CA ASN A 317 -10.58 -23.46 -13.67
C ASN A 317 -9.41 -23.33 -12.68
N PHE A 318 -9.16 -24.34 -11.87
CA PHE A 318 -8.13 -24.32 -10.85
C PHE A 318 -6.72 -24.15 -11.45
N ASN A 319 -6.39 -24.85 -12.54
CA ASN A 319 -5.07 -24.75 -13.17
C ASN A 319 -4.81 -23.33 -13.68
N LEU A 320 -5.85 -22.69 -14.23
CA LEU A 320 -5.77 -21.31 -14.69
C LEU A 320 -5.41 -20.36 -13.53
N VAL A 321 -6.08 -20.49 -12.39
CA VAL A 321 -5.83 -19.67 -11.19
C VAL A 321 -4.46 -20.00 -10.58
N TYR A 322 -4.13 -21.26 -10.44
CA TYR A 322 -2.85 -21.71 -9.89
C TYR A 322 -1.65 -21.22 -10.70
N THR A 323 -1.71 -21.37 -12.02
CA THR A 323 -0.59 -20.98 -12.91
C THR A 323 -0.58 -19.48 -13.26
N TYR A 324 -1.59 -18.72 -12.85
CA TYR A 324 -1.69 -17.28 -13.07
C TYR A 324 -0.45 -16.54 -12.56
N ARG A 325 -0.10 -16.77 -11.30
CA ARG A 325 1.10 -16.22 -10.65
C ARG A 325 1.91 -17.33 -9.98
N ARG A 326 2.25 -18.37 -10.74
CA ARG A 326 3.19 -19.39 -10.27
C ARG A 326 4.58 -18.76 -10.17
N ILE A 327 5.18 -18.81 -8.99
CA ILE A 327 6.48 -18.15 -8.67
C ILE A 327 7.66 -19.11 -8.71
N HIS A 328 7.39 -20.41 -8.71
CA HIS A 328 8.38 -21.47 -8.90
C HIS A 328 7.78 -22.61 -9.70
N SER A 329 8.48 -23.08 -10.72
CA SER A 329 8.09 -24.24 -11.51
C SER A 329 9.21 -25.28 -11.51
N MET A 330 8.84 -26.54 -11.28
CA MET A 330 9.77 -27.66 -11.40
C MET A 330 10.27 -27.88 -12.84
N ASN A 331 9.46 -27.47 -13.82
CA ASN A 331 9.78 -27.58 -15.26
C ASN A 331 9.60 -26.22 -15.96
N PRO A 332 10.37 -25.17 -15.62
CA PRO A 332 10.12 -23.82 -16.13
C PRO A 332 10.37 -23.68 -17.63
N LYS A 333 11.20 -24.53 -18.24
CA LYS A 333 11.53 -24.54 -19.66
C LYS A 333 10.61 -25.40 -20.52
N GLU A 334 9.65 -26.11 -19.91
CA GLU A 334 8.72 -26.95 -20.62
C GLU A 334 7.88 -26.14 -21.62
N LYS A 335 7.76 -26.66 -22.83
CA LYS A 335 6.90 -26.07 -23.86
C LYS A 335 5.43 -26.28 -23.47
N ARG A 336 4.69 -25.20 -23.31
CA ARG A 336 3.28 -25.21 -22.91
C ARG A 336 2.35 -24.89 -24.07
N SER A 337 1.11 -25.39 -23.98
CA SER A 337 0.05 -25.02 -24.90
C SER A 337 -0.29 -23.53 -24.77
N ALA A 338 -0.96 -22.96 -25.76
CA ALA A 338 -1.47 -21.60 -25.71
C ALA A 338 -2.61 -21.42 -24.69
N ASN A 339 -3.15 -22.53 -24.16
CA ASN A 339 -4.26 -22.53 -23.19
C ASN A 339 -3.74 -22.80 -21.78
N PRO A 340 -3.65 -21.82 -20.86
CA PRO A 340 -3.14 -22.03 -19.51
C PRO A 340 -3.99 -23.00 -18.65
N ARG A 341 -5.22 -23.30 -19.02
CA ARG A 341 -6.08 -24.30 -18.34
C ARG A 341 -5.52 -25.71 -18.43
N GLU A 342 -4.73 -25.98 -19.45
CA GLU A 342 -4.14 -27.28 -19.74
C GLU A 342 -2.69 -27.37 -19.25
N TRP A 343 -2.16 -26.28 -18.65
CA TRP A 343 -0.78 -26.29 -18.18
C TRP A 343 -0.61 -27.27 -17.02
N PRO A 344 0.41 -28.12 -17.09
CA PRO A 344 0.65 -29.08 -16.04
C PRO A 344 1.10 -28.37 -14.75
N ILE A 345 0.71 -28.97 -13.62
CA ILE A 345 1.17 -28.60 -12.28
C ILE A 345 1.89 -29.82 -11.71
N TYR A 346 3.11 -29.64 -11.30
CA TYR A 346 3.96 -30.69 -10.78
C TYR A 346 4.14 -30.55 -9.26
N PRO A 347 4.28 -31.65 -8.52
CA PRO A 347 4.68 -31.59 -7.12
C PRO A 347 5.97 -30.79 -6.96
N GLY A 348 5.97 -29.78 -6.08
CA GLY A 348 7.04 -28.81 -5.91
C GLY A 348 6.84 -27.49 -6.67
N ASP A 349 5.86 -27.39 -7.59
CA ASP A 349 5.45 -26.10 -8.12
C ASP A 349 4.87 -25.23 -7.00
N ILE A 350 5.20 -23.93 -6.98
CA ILE A 350 4.71 -22.97 -6.00
C ILE A 350 3.98 -21.83 -6.72
N ALA A 351 2.75 -21.58 -6.30
CA ALA A 351 1.95 -20.46 -6.77
C ALA A 351 1.74 -19.43 -5.64
N MET A 352 1.84 -18.17 -5.98
CA MET A 352 1.39 -17.08 -5.15
C MET A 352 -0.04 -16.72 -5.56
N GLN A 353 -0.90 -16.49 -4.57
CA GLN A 353 -2.28 -16.12 -4.80
C GLN A 353 -2.51 -14.62 -4.56
N ASN A 354 -3.03 -13.99 -5.59
CA ASN A 354 -3.57 -12.64 -5.60
C ASN A 354 -4.70 -12.65 -6.65
N TRP A 355 -5.93 -12.96 -6.19
CA TRP A 355 -7.07 -13.17 -7.07
C TRP A 355 -8.22 -12.24 -6.68
N THR A 356 -8.72 -11.49 -7.65
CA THR A 356 -9.71 -10.42 -7.46
C THR A 356 -10.98 -10.89 -6.74
N TRP A 357 -11.48 -12.08 -7.04
CA TRP A 357 -12.69 -12.66 -6.44
C TRP A 357 -12.37 -13.72 -5.37
N GLY A 358 -11.18 -13.68 -4.86
CA GLY A 358 -10.69 -14.58 -3.82
C GLY A 358 -10.15 -13.81 -2.62
N ASN A 359 -8.82 -13.69 -2.53
CA ASN A 359 -8.18 -13.04 -1.40
C ASN A 359 -8.12 -11.50 -1.48
N ASP A 360 -8.70 -10.87 -2.50
CA ASP A 360 -8.96 -9.41 -2.45
C ASP A 360 -10.04 -9.12 -1.41
N TYR A 361 -9.71 -8.32 -0.41
CA TYR A 361 -10.69 -7.77 0.52
C TYR A 361 -11.17 -6.41 0.03
N ARG A 362 -12.48 -6.24 -0.12
CA ARG A 362 -13.09 -5.08 -0.78
C ARG A 362 -14.03 -4.32 0.16
N PRO A 363 -13.49 -3.61 1.15
CA PRO A 363 -14.31 -2.70 1.94
C PRO A 363 -14.74 -1.54 1.03
N GLY A 364 -15.98 -1.14 1.11
CA GLY A 364 -16.53 -0.05 0.29
C GLY A 364 -17.37 0.92 1.11
N THR A 365 -17.22 0.90 2.44
CA THR A 365 -18.04 1.68 3.37
C THR A 365 -17.17 2.47 4.34
N SER A 366 -17.74 3.53 4.93
CA SER A 366 -17.10 4.34 5.97
C SER A 366 -16.79 3.55 7.25
N ALA A 367 -17.45 2.40 7.45
CA ALA A 367 -17.20 1.54 8.60
C ALA A 367 -16.02 0.58 8.41
N ASP A 368 -15.59 0.34 7.16
CA ASP A 368 -14.68 -0.75 6.83
C ASP A 368 -13.60 -0.40 5.78
N ASN A 369 -13.45 0.88 5.41
CA ASN A 369 -12.37 1.32 4.54
C ASN A 369 -11.01 1.16 5.23
N LEU A 370 -10.00 0.68 4.51
CA LEU A 370 -8.66 0.46 5.04
C LEU A 370 -7.96 1.78 5.37
N ILE A 371 -7.92 2.70 4.42
CA ILE A 371 -7.23 3.98 4.54
C ILE A 371 -8.20 5.01 5.10
N LEU A 372 -7.89 5.55 6.28
CA LEU A 372 -8.73 6.52 6.94
C LEU A 372 -8.76 7.84 6.17
N SER A 373 -9.98 8.37 5.98
CA SER A 373 -10.19 9.70 5.39
C SER A 373 -9.75 10.80 6.36
N PRO A 374 -9.58 12.06 5.91
CA PRO A 374 -9.24 13.17 6.80
C PRO A 374 -10.20 13.32 7.99
N ALA A 375 -11.50 13.13 7.78
CA ALA A 375 -12.49 13.16 8.85
C ALA A 375 -12.27 12.05 9.88
N GLN A 376 -12.01 10.83 9.41
CA GLN A 376 -11.75 9.67 10.27
C GLN A 376 -10.40 9.80 11.01
N LEU A 377 -9.38 10.39 10.39
CA LEU A 377 -8.12 10.69 11.08
C LEU A 377 -8.33 11.66 12.24
N PHE A 378 -9.16 12.67 12.03
CA PHE A 378 -9.54 13.61 13.08
C PHE A 378 -10.37 12.91 14.18
N GLU A 379 -11.42 12.16 13.83
CA GLU A 379 -12.27 11.43 14.76
C GLU A 379 -11.51 10.40 15.63
N THR A 380 -10.49 9.79 15.06
CA THR A 380 -9.63 8.80 15.77
C THR A 380 -8.49 9.43 16.55
N GLY A 381 -8.35 10.76 16.53
CA GLY A 381 -7.26 11.47 17.22
C GLY A 381 -5.88 11.27 16.58
N GLN A 382 -5.81 10.73 15.36
CA GLN A 382 -4.52 10.49 14.70
C GLN A 382 -3.81 11.76 14.24
N LEU A 383 -4.53 12.87 14.09
CA LEU A 383 -3.95 14.18 13.78
C LEU A 383 -3.54 14.98 15.01
N GLU A 384 -3.82 14.49 16.21
CA GLU A 384 -3.33 15.08 17.45
C GLU A 384 -1.81 14.83 17.61
N PRO A 385 -1.09 15.70 18.31
CA PRO A 385 0.34 15.49 18.57
C PRO A 385 0.63 14.11 19.19
N GLY A 386 1.47 13.32 18.52
CA GLY A 386 1.80 11.96 18.94
C GLY A 386 0.71 10.90 18.68
N GLY A 387 -0.45 11.29 18.13
CA GLY A 387 -1.58 10.40 17.88
C GLY A 387 -1.47 9.51 16.63
N TRP A 388 -0.51 9.77 15.74
CA TRP A 388 -0.40 9.07 14.47
C TRP A 388 -0.17 7.55 14.62
N LYS A 389 -0.95 6.76 13.86
CA LYS A 389 -0.91 5.28 13.84
C LYS A 389 -0.96 4.73 12.40
N GLY A 390 -0.27 5.39 11.47
CA GLY A 390 -0.20 4.97 10.07
C GLY A 390 -1.42 5.33 9.22
N GLY A 391 -2.48 5.87 9.82
CA GLY A 391 -3.69 6.27 9.09
C GLY A 391 -4.46 5.11 8.49
N LEU A 392 -4.37 3.92 9.07
CA LEU A 392 -5.05 2.69 8.66
C LEU A 392 -6.05 2.22 9.72
N ARG A 393 -7.02 1.45 9.28
CA ARG A 393 -7.96 0.75 10.16
C ARG A 393 -7.47 -0.67 10.43
N THR A 394 -6.98 -0.92 11.64
CA THR A 394 -6.42 -2.21 12.06
C THR A 394 -7.41 -3.36 11.92
N GLU A 395 -8.68 -3.14 12.25
CA GLU A 395 -9.73 -4.15 12.10
C GLU A 395 -9.92 -4.59 10.63
N THR A 396 -9.77 -3.67 9.69
CA THR A 396 -9.88 -3.97 8.26
C THR A 396 -8.67 -4.76 7.76
N LEU A 397 -7.47 -4.51 8.30
CA LEU A 397 -6.30 -5.36 8.04
C LEU A 397 -6.57 -6.80 8.50
N ARG A 398 -7.06 -6.98 9.73
CA ARG A 398 -7.40 -8.31 10.28
C ARG A 398 -8.40 -9.05 9.40
N LYS A 399 -9.46 -8.38 8.96
CA LYS A 399 -10.44 -8.99 8.04
C LYS A 399 -9.82 -9.39 6.71
N GLY A 400 -8.90 -8.59 6.16
CA GLY A 400 -8.15 -8.93 4.96
C GLY A 400 -7.27 -10.17 5.14
N GLU A 401 -6.61 -10.31 6.30
CA GLU A 401 -5.81 -11.47 6.68
C GLU A 401 -6.67 -12.75 6.75
N GLU A 402 -7.80 -12.68 7.45
CA GLU A 402 -8.77 -13.80 7.54
C GLU A 402 -9.33 -14.18 6.17
N ASN A 403 -9.73 -13.17 5.37
CA ASN A 403 -10.21 -13.38 4.01
C ASN A 403 -9.19 -14.14 3.15
N ALA A 404 -7.91 -13.79 3.22
CA ALA A 404 -6.88 -14.46 2.45
C ALA A 404 -6.66 -15.91 2.88
N GLN A 405 -6.64 -16.20 4.19
CA GLN A 405 -6.51 -17.57 4.69
C GLN A 405 -7.74 -18.44 4.36
N GLY A 406 -8.93 -17.85 4.45
CA GLY A 406 -10.16 -18.53 4.06
C GLY A 406 -10.20 -18.87 2.58
N PHE A 407 -9.64 -18.01 1.72
CA PHE A 407 -9.57 -18.28 0.28
C PHE A 407 -8.69 -19.49 -0.06
N PHE A 408 -7.58 -19.70 0.65
CA PHE A 408 -6.82 -20.95 0.48
C PHE A 408 -7.69 -22.17 0.73
N TYR A 409 -8.41 -22.20 1.87
CA TYR A 409 -9.30 -23.32 2.18
C TYR A 409 -10.39 -23.50 1.11
N TRP A 410 -10.96 -22.38 0.63
CA TRP A 410 -11.95 -22.40 -0.45
C TRP A 410 -11.38 -23.03 -1.73
N LEU A 411 -10.14 -22.70 -2.11
CA LEU A 411 -9.49 -23.26 -3.30
C LEU A 411 -9.31 -24.78 -3.23
N VAL A 412 -8.90 -25.32 -2.08
CA VAL A 412 -8.45 -26.72 -1.96
C VAL A 412 -9.51 -27.68 -1.42
N ALA A 413 -10.34 -27.23 -0.50
CA ALA A 413 -11.34 -28.07 0.19
C ALA A 413 -12.77 -27.55 0.09
N GLY A 414 -12.92 -26.33 -0.38
CA GLY A 414 -14.07 -25.48 -0.27
C GLY A 414 -15.41 -25.96 -0.79
N THR A 415 -16.29 -25.00 -0.88
CA THR A 415 -17.70 -25.18 -1.17
C THR A 415 -18.02 -24.92 -2.65
N THR A 416 -19.29 -24.96 -3.00
CA THR A 416 -19.80 -24.66 -4.32
C THR A 416 -19.39 -23.25 -4.78
N ASP A 417 -18.88 -23.18 -6.02
CA ASP A 417 -18.71 -21.93 -6.74
C ASP A 417 -19.94 -21.71 -7.64
N SER A 418 -20.61 -20.57 -7.46
CA SER A 418 -21.79 -20.20 -8.28
C SER A 418 -21.49 -20.15 -9.79
N GLN A 419 -20.24 -19.92 -10.19
CA GLN A 419 -19.81 -19.90 -11.59
C GLN A 419 -19.73 -21.31 -12.20
N LEU A 420 -19.62 -22.35 -11.40
CA LEU A 420 -19.64 -23.76 -11.81
C LEU A 420 -21.01 -24.41 -11.67
N GLY A 421 -21.95 -23.74 -11.02
CA GLY A 421 -23.22 -24.31 -10.61
C GLY A 421 -23.18 -24.92 -9.22
N GLU A 422 -24.32 -25.03 -8.58
CA GLU A 422 -24.46 -25.51 -7.21
C GLU A 422 -24.01 -26.97 -7.08
N GLY A 423 -23.18 -27.23 -6.09
CA GLY A 423 -22.71 -28.62 -5.79
C GLY A 423 -21.60 -29.14 -6.71
N VAL A 424 -21.03 -28.31 -7.61
CA VAL A 424 -20.06 -28.75 -8.64
C VAL A 424 -18.61 -28.52 -8.24
N LYS A 425 -18.34 -27.87 -7.12
CA LYS A 425 -16.95 -27.56 -6.70
C LYS A 425 -16.11 -28.82 -6.51
N GLN A 426 -15.04 -28.93 -7.27
CA GLN A 426 -14.07 -30.01 -7.13
C GLN A 426 -13.06 -29.67 -6.01
N LYS A 427 -12.71 -30.68 -5.21
CA LYS A 427 -11.67 -30.58 -4.17
C LYS A 427 -10.29 -30.83 -4.77
N TYR A 428 -9.30 -30.09 -4.23
CA TYR A 428 -7.90 -30.19 -4.64
C TYR A 428 -7.02 -30.48 -3.41
N PRO A 429 -6.99 -31.73 -2.91
CA PRO A 429 -6.28 -32.03 -1.66
C PRO A 429 -4.76 -32.04 -1.79
N ASN A 430 -4.21 -32.11 -3.02
CA ASN A 430 -2.77 -32.23 -3.25
C ASN A 430 -2.05 -30.87 -3.25
N TYR A 431 -2.46 -29.95 -2.38
CA TYR A 431 -1.83 -28.64 -2.22
C TYR A 431 -1.68 -28.31 -0.75
N ARG A 432 -0.59 -27.64 -0.37
CA ARG A 432 -0.37 -27.17 0.99
C ARG A 432 -0.15 -25.66 1.03
N TYR A 433 -0.62 -25.04 2.08
CA TYR A 433 -0.31 -23.67 2.43
C TYR A 433 1.13 -23.56 2.92
N LEU A 434 1.88 -22.59 2.43
CA LEU A 434 3.28 -22.38 2.83
C LEU A 434 3.36 -21.30 3.89
N SER A 435 3.90 -21.66 5.05
CA SER A 435 4.08 -20.80 6.21
C SER A 435 5.45 -21.02 6.84
N GLY A 436 5.87 -20.12 7.74
CA GLY A 436 7.19 -20.14 8.36
C GLY A 436 8.10 -19.04 7.82
N LEU A 437 9.09 -18.62 8.62
CA LEU A 437 10.03 -17.55 8.24
C LEU A 437 10.83 -17.86 6.96
N ASN A 438 11.02 -19.13 6.64
CA ASN A 438 11.68 -19.56 5.40
C ASN A 438 10.69 -19.85 4.25
N SER A 439 9.39 -19.52 4.43
CA SER A 439 8.40 -19.63 3.37
C SER A 439 8.55 -18.50 2.35
N PRO A 440 7.93 -18.61 1.16
CA PRO A 440 8.01 -17.55 0.15
C PRO A 440 7.59 -16.16 0.65
N MET A 441 6.69 -16.08 1.63
CA MET A 441 6.24 -14.82 2.20
C MET A 441 7.11 -14.33 3.37
N GLY A 442 8.01 -15.16 3.89
CA GLY A 442 8.90 -14.82 4.99
C GLY A 442 8.20 -14.55 6.31
N THR A 443 7.03 -15.18 6.54
CA THR A 443 6.19 -14.99 7.74
C THR A 443 5.75 -16.33 8.31
N VAL A 444 5.65 -16.41 9.64
CA VAL A 444 5.20 -17.66 10.31
C VAL A 444 3.75 -17.97 9.97
N HIS A 445 2.91 -16.97 9.82
CA HIS A 445 1.50 -17.14 9.45
C HIS A 445 1.25 -17.38 7.95
N GLY A 446 2.29 -17.24 7.09
CA GLY A 446 2.24 -17.53 5.66
C GLY A 446 1.60 -16.48 4.76
N LEU A 447 1.03 -15.40 5.31
CA LEU A 447 0.60 -14.24 4.55
C LEU A 447 1.80 -13.32 4.25
N SER A 448 1.68 -12.47 3.24
CA SER A 448 2.66 -11.40 2.97
C SER A 448 2.86 -10.50 4.19
N LYS A 449 4.06 -9.90 4.29
CA LYS A 449 4.44 -9.01 5.42
C LYS A 449 3.60 -7.74 5.48
N TYR A 450 3.18 -7.27 4.31
CA TYR A 450 2.31 -6.12 4.12
C TYR A 450 1.25 -6.45 3.07
N PRO A 451 0.03 -5.90 3.14
CA PRO A 451 -0.96 -6.15 2.10
C PRO A 451 -0.57 -5.50 0.77
N TYR A 452 -0.91 -6.13 -0.33
CA TYR A 452 -0.85 -5.53 -1.65
C TYR A 452 -1.96 -4.48 -1.77
N ILE A 453 -1.57 -3.22 -1.70
CA ILE A 453 -2.46 -2.06 -1.75
C ILE A 453 -2.47 -1.49 -3.15
N ARG A 454 -3.64 -1.15 -3.68
CA ARG A 454 -3.84 -0.59 -5.02
C ARG A 454 -4.20 0.88 -5.01
N GLU A 455 -4.46 1.44 -3.85
CA GLU A 455 -4.86 2.84 -3.70
C GLU A 455 -4.21 3.46 -2.47
N GLY A 456 -3.66 4.66 -2.64
CA GLY A 456 -3.14 5.48 -1.57
C GLY A 456 -3.81 6.86 -1.55
N ARG A 457 -3.41 7.72 -0.64
CA ARG A 457 -3.77 9.13 -0.63
C ARG A 457 -3.17 9.81 -1.85
N ARG A 458 -4.02 10.21 -2.79
CA ARG A 458 -3.62 10.89 -4.02
C ARG A 458 -3.45 12.38 -3.74
N ILE A 459 -2.22 12.84 -3.66
CA ILE A 459 -1.87 14.23 -3.35
C ILE A 459 -2.49 15.19 -4.37
N ILE A 460 -2.97 16.35 -3.86
CA ILE A 460 -3.33 17.50 -4.67
C ILE A 460 -2.14 18.46 -4.62
N GLY A 461 -1.43 18.55 -5.74
CA GLY A 461 -0.23 19.37 -5.88
C GLY A 461 -0.52 20.87 -6.06
N ARG A 462 0.49 21.61 -6.44
CA ARG A 462 0.36 23.04 -6.70
C ARG A 462 -0.58 23.32 -7.88
N PRO A 463 -1.29 24.47 -7.88
CA PRO A 463 -2.05 24.90 -9.04
C PRO A 463 -1.21 24.91 -10.32
N SER A 464 -1.79 24.47 -11.40
CA SER A 464 -1.17 24.40 -12.72
C SER A 464 -2.12 24.93 -13.80
N TYR A 465 -1.60 25.10 -15.02
CA TYR A 465 -2.45 25.47 -16.15
C TYR A 465 -3.57 24.44 -16.35
N GLY A 466 -4.80 24.91 -16.40
CA GLY A 466 -5.97 24.02 -16.52
C GLY A 466 -6.46 23.36 -15.22
N GLN A 467 -5.65 23.39 -14.14
CA GLN A 467 -6.01 22.81 -12.84
C GLN A 467 -5.77 23.84 -11.71
N LYS A 468 -6.68 24.83 -11.61
CA LYS A 468 -6.54 25.95 -10.67
C LYS A 468 -6.60 25.55 -9.20
N ASP A 469 -7.30 24.44 -8.91
CA ASP A 469 -7.46 23.90 -7.55
C ASP A 469 -6.33 22.95 -7.13
N GLY A 470 -5.29 22.86 -7.95
CA GLY A 470 -4.14 22.00 -7.72
C GLY A 470 -4.01 20.87 -8.74
N PHE A 471 -2.77 20.60 -9.15
CA PHE A 471 -2.47 19.52 -10.10
C PHE A 471 -2.77 18.16 -9.48
N ARG A 472 -3.45 17.32 -10.24
CA ARG A 472 -3.72 15.91 -9.92
C ARG A 472 -3.44 15.08 -11.15
N VAL A 473 -2.77 13.95 -10.95
CA VAL A 473 -2.71 12.91 -11.98
C VAL A 473 -4.12 12.32 -12.13
N SER A 474 -4.64 12.31 -13.32
CA SER A 474 -5.99 11.88 -13.65
C SER A 474 -5.98 10.78 -14.70
N GLU A 475 -7.14 10.21 -15.01
CA GLU A 475 -7.26 9.16 -16.01
C GLU A 475 -6.69 9.60 -17.38
N ILE A 476 -6.94 10.84 -17.79
CA ILE A 476 -6.46 11.34 -19.07
C ILE A 476 -4.93 11.44 -19.15
N ASP A 477 -4.23 11.56 -18.01
CA ASP A 477 -2.77 11.63 -17.97
C ASP A 477 -2.11 10.26 -18.21
N ILE A 478 -2.84 9.18 -17.92
CA ILE A 478 -2.31 7.80 -17.95
C ILE A 478 -2.98 6.90 -19.00
N SER A 479 -4.19 7.25 -19.48
CA SER A 479 -4.95 6.41 -20.39
C SER A 479 -4.69 6.74 -21.84
N ARG A 480 -4.07 5.81 -22.58
CA ARG A 480 -3.85 5.93 -24.02
C ARG A 480 -5.14 6.10 -24.83
N ASN A 481 -6.24 5.51 -24.41
CA ASN A 481 -7.49 5.55 -25.16
C ASN A 481 -8.12 6.94 -25.13
N ASN A 482 -7.93 7.69 -24.05
CA ASN A 482 -8.47 9.02 -23.90
C ASN A 482 -7.75 10.07 -24.75
N PHE A 483 -6.47 9.87 -25.06
CA PHE A 483 -5.71 10.75 -25.97
C PHE A 483 -6.24 10.71 -27.40
N ARG A 484 -6.93 9.67 -27.81
CA ARG A 484 -7.58 9.58 -29.13
C ARG A 484 -8.91 10.32 -29.19
N GLN A 485 -9.48 10.71 -28.05
CA GLN A 485 -10.81 11.30 -27.94
C GLN A 485 -10.82 12.80 -27.62
N ASN A 486 -9.81 13.57 -28.00
CA ASN A 486 -9.82 15.03 -28.07
C ASN A 486 -9.32 15.86 -26.88
N TRP A 487 -8.61 15.28 -25.91
CA TRP A 487 -8.10 16.10 -24.78
C TRP A 487 -6.70 16.66 -25.04
N TYR A 488 -5.84 15.89 -25.76
CA TYR A 488 -4.51 16.29 -26.25
C TYR A 488 -4.33 15.72 -27.66
N PRO A 489 -5.03 16.23 -28.66
CA PRO A 489 -5.30 15.48 -29.88
C PRO A 489 -4.11 15.26 -30.80
N GLU A 490 -3.05 16.03 -30.72
CA GLU A 490 -2.06 16.05 -31.80
C GLU A 490 -0.61 15.91 -31.34
N ASN A 491 -0.30 16.06 -30.07
CA ASN A 491 1.07 16.18 -29.57
C ASN A 491 1.58 15.00 -28.72
N LEU A 492 0.72 14.02 -28.44
CA LEU A 492 1.09 12.85 -27.63
C LEU A 492 1.15 11.61 -28.51
N THR A 493 2.17 11.55 -29.36
CA THR A 493 2.53 10.34 -30.09
C THR A 493 3.33 9.40 -29.20
N PRO A 494 3.44 8.09 -29.53
CA PRO A 494 4.34 7.18 -28.82
C PRO A 494 5.77 7.71 -28.68
N GLU A 495 6.21 8.57 -29.61
CA GLU A 495 7.52 9.21 -29.59
C GLU A 495 7.65 10.31 -28.55
N THR A 496 6.58 11.07 -28.27
CA THR A 496 6.59 12.09 -27.22
C THR A 496 6.51 11.55 -25.81
N TYR A 497 6.10 10.27 -25.64
CA TYR A 497 6.18 9.53 -24.37
C TYR A 497 7.56 8.91 -24.09
N ARG A 498 8.52 9.11 -24.97
CA ARG A 498 9.90 8.65 -24.77
C ARG A 498 10.69 9.64 -23.90
N LEU A 499 10.21 9.93 -22.70
CA LEU A 499 11.00 10.63 -21.69
C LEU A 499 11.81 9.66 -20.85
#